data_775870a7c3f4026da5b36de453f9b44f
#
_entry.id   775870a7c3f4026da5b36de453f9b44f
#
_cell.length_a   1.000
_cell.length_b   1.000
_cell.length_c   1.000
_cell.angle_alpha   90.00
_cell.angle_beta   90.00
_cell.angle_gamma   90.00
#
_symmetry.space_group_name_H-M   'P 1'
#
loop_
_entity.id
_entity.type
_entity.pdbx_description
1 polymer ?
#
loop_
_entity_poly.entity_id
_entity_poly.type
_entity_poly.pdbx_seq_one_letter_code
_entity_poly.pdbx_strand_id
1 'polypeptide(L)'
;FNMDVVESVNVHDDIKIGLPTRDQYIENYKQTIKNLAPFGVKVICYNFMPVFDWTRTDLFHPVGDGSTALYYEAAKIKQDPKEMADYVMSFTEKYHMTFPGWEPERMAKLDELFEKYRPVTKEMLWENLKYFLEAIMPTCRECDIKMAIHMDDPPWDIFGLPRLMVDAEAVDKFLSMVDDPY
;
A
#
# COMPACT_ATOMS: atom_id res chain seq x y z
N PHE A 1 19.36 0.09 -19.52
CA PHE A 1 18.89 -0.18 -18.15
C PHE A 1 17.98 -1.40 -18.19
N ASN A 2 18.12 -2.30 -17.22
CA ASN A 2 17.15 -3.36 -16.94
C ASN A 2 16.26 -2.88 -15.80
N MET A 3 14.97 -3.17 -15.87
CA MET A 3 14.00 -2.88 -14.83
C MET A 3 13.44 -4.22 -14.30
N ASP A 4 14.15 -4.79 -13.34
CA ASP A 4 13.81 -6.12 -12.81
C ASP A 4 12.70 -6.05 -11.76
N VAL A 5 12.57 -4.92 -11.07
CA VAL A 5 11.58 -4.69 -10.00
C VAL A 5 10.80 -3.42 -10.26
N VAL A 6 9.49 -3.49 -10.11
CA VAL A 6 8.59 -2.33 -10.10
C VAL A 6 7.95 -2.22 -8.73
N GLU A 7 8.09 -1.05 -8.10
CA GLU A 7 7.44 -0.75 -6.82
C GLU A 7 6.16 0.04 -7.03
N SER A 8 5.25 -0.08 -6.06
CA SER A 8 4.03 0.72 -5.97
C SER A 8 3.01 0.48 -7.09
N VAL A 9 2.85 -0.78 -7.52
CA VAL A 9 1.64 -1.16 -8.26
C VAL A 9 0.50 -1.25 -7.26
N ASN A 10 -0.28 -0.17 -7.16
CA ASN A 10 -1.28 0.00 -6.11
C ASN A 10 -2.44 -1.00 -6.22
N VAL A 11 -2.79 -1.62 -5.10
CA VAL A 11 -4.00 -2.43 -4.96
C VAL A 11 -5.18 -1.50 -4.66
N HIS A 12 -6.24 -1.56 -5.46
CA HIS A 12 -7.40 -0.68 -5.31
C HIS A 12 -8.13 -0.89 -3.98
N ASP A 13 -8.68 0.17 -3.40
CA ASP A 13 -9.38 0.11 -2.11
C ASP A 13 -10.56 -0.87 -2.13
N ASP A 14 -11.29 -0.98 -3.22
CA ASP A 14 -12.40 -1.93 -3.35
C ASP A 14 -11.97 -3.40 -3.19
N ILE A 15 -10.72 -3.73 -3.57
CA ILE A 15 -10.14 -5.05 -3.31
C ILE A 15 -9.86 -5.21 -1.82
N LYS A 16 -9.21 -4.21 -1.20
CA LYS A 16 -8.85 -4.22 0.22
C LYS A 16 -10.08 -4.31 1.13
N ILE A 17 -11.17 -3.63 0.75
CA ILE A 17 -12.44 -3.59 1.49
C ILE A 17 -13.31 -4.83 1.19
N GLY A 18 -13.13 -5.47 0.04
CA GLY A 18 -13.93 -6.62 -0.40
C GLY A 18 -15.26 -6.22 -1.04
N LEU A 19 -15.33 -5.06 -1.70
CA LEU A 19 -16.56 -4.59 -2.36
C LEU A 19 -16.92 -5.46 -3.59
N PRO A 20 -18.19 -5.45 -4.04
CA PRO A 20 -18.61 -6.22 -5.23
C PRO A 20 -17.84 -5.90 -6.51
N THR A 21 -17.29 -4.69 -6.60
CA THR A 21 -16.46 -4.21 -7.73
C THR A 21 -15.02 -4.73 -7.71
N ARG A 22 -14.60 -5.41 -6.63
CA ARG A 22 -13.21 -5.89 -6.46
C ARG A 22 -12.72 -6.75 -7.63
N ASP A 23 -13.59 -7.58 -8.20
CA ASP A 23 -13.20 -8.51 -9.26
C ASP A 23 -12.79 -7.76 -10.54
N GLN A 24 -13.46 -6.65 -10.86
CA GLN A 24 -13.07 -5.78 -11.97
C GLN A 24 -11.68 -5.18 -11.75
N TYR A 25 -11.37 -4.73 -10.53
CA TYR A 25 -10.06 -4.17 -10.21
C TYR A 25 -8.97 -5.25 -10.14
N ILE A 26 -9.31 -6.48 -9.77
CA ILE A 26 -8.39 -7.63 -9.87
C ILE A 26 -8.05 -7.93 -11.33
N GLU A 27 -9.03 -7.91 -12.23
CA GLU A 27 -8.76 -8.09 -13.67
C GLU A 27 -7.88 -6.95 -14.23
N ASN A 28 -8.10 -5.71 -13.79
CA ASN A 28 -7.22 -4.60 -14.15
C ASN A 28 -5.78 -4.83 -13.63
N TYR A 29 -5.63 -5.36 -12.41
CA TYR A 29 -4.33 -5.70 -11.83
C TYR A 29 -3.62 -6.81 -12.62
N LYS A 30 -4.34 -7.88 -12.99
CA LYS A 30 -3.83 -8.93 -13.88
C LYS A 30 -3.36 -8.37 -15.23
N GLN A 31 -4.13 -7.43 -15.79
CA GLN A 31 -3.71 -6.76 -17.02
C GLN A 31 -2.43 -5.96 -16.84
N THR A 32 -2.25 -5.32 -15.69
CA THR A 32 -1.00 -4.60 -15.35
C THR A 32 0.18 -5.58 -15.28
N ILE A 33 0.04 -6.73 -14.63
CA ILE A 33 1.06 -7.80 -14.60
C ILE A 33 1.45 -8.21 -16.03
N LYS A 34 0.45 -8.47 -16.89
CA LYS A 34 0.68 -8.84 -18.30
C LYS A 34 1.38 -7.73 -19.10
N ASN A 35 1.06 -6.48 -18.81
CA ASN A 35 1.69 -5.33 -19.48
C ASN A 35 3.16 -5.13 -19.07
N LEU A 36 3.54 -5.51 -17.84
CA LEU A 36 4.91 -5.40 -17.34
C LEU A 36 5.83 -6.53 -17.81
N ALA A 37 5.29 -7.72 -18.03
CA ALA A 37 6.07 -8.91 -18.42
C ALA A 37 6.96 -8.71 -19.67
N PRO A 38 6.49 -8.09 -20.78
CA PRO A 38 7.32 -7.86 -21.98
C PRO A 38 8.53 -6.96 -21.75
N PHE A 39 8.55 -6.17 -20.68
CA PHE A 39 9.66 -5.29 -20.33
C PHE A 39 10.71 -5.96 -19.43
N GLY A 40 10.56 -7.25 -19.15
CA GLY A 40 11.50 -8.03 -18.36
C GLY A 40 11.37 -7.87 -16.84
N VAL A 41 10.30 -7.25 -16.36
CA VAL A 41 10.01 -7.14 -14.92
C VAL A 41 9.84 -8.54 -14.32
N LYS A 42 10.49 -8.78 -13.18
CA LYS A 42 10.50 -10.06 -12.46
C LYS A 42 9.80 -10.00 -11.12
N VAL A 43 9.70 -8.82 -10.53
CA VAL A 43 9.07 -8.62 -9.22
C VAL A 43 8.20 -7.37 -9.24
N ILE A 44 7.00 -7.50 -8.71
CA ILE A 44 6.13 -6.36 -8.37
C ILE A 44 6.08 -6.23 -6.85
N CYS A 45 6.60 -5.11 -6.35
CA CYS A 45 6.44 -4.73 -4.96
C CYS A 45 5.11 -3.97 -4.78
N TYR A 46 4.30 -4.37 -3.82
CA TYR A 46 3.00 -3.77 -3.54
C TYR A 46 2.76 -3.67 -2.04
N ASN A 47 1.79 -2.88 -1.64
CA ASN A 47 1.29 -2.83 -0.27
C ASN A 47 -0.21 -3.13 -0.20
N PHE A 48 -0.69 -3.43 1.01
CA PHE A 48 -2.11 -3.68 1.27
C PHE A 48 -2.64 -2.79 2.41
N MET A 49 -2.01 -1.63 2.57
CA MET A 49 -2.33 -0.66 3.62
C MET A 49 -3.65 0.07 3.34
N PRO A 50 -4.57 0.13 4.32
CA PRO A 50 -5.78 0.93 4.23
C PRO A 50 -5.48 2.43 4.13
N VAL A 51 -6.13 3.11 3.21
CA VAL A 51 -6.12 4.57 2.97
C VAL A 51 -4.74 5.13 2.65
N PHE A 52 -3.80 5.09 3.58
CA PHE A 52 -2.46 5.65 3.44
C PHE A 52 -1.42 4.56 3.23
N ASP A 53 -0.55 4.71 2.23
CA ASP A 53 0.55 3.78 1.99
C ASP A 53 1.64 3.90 3.05
N TRP A 54 1.94 5.13 3.48
CA TRP A 54 2.93 5.44 4.51
C TRP A 54 2.50 6.70 5.28
N THR A 55 3.03 6.88 6.47
CA THR A 55 2.75 8.07 7.29
C THR A 55 4.02 8.54 7.98
N ARG A 56 4.30 9.84 7.91
CA ARG A 56 5.47 10.47 8.53
C ARG A 56 5.06 11.75 9.26
N THR A 57 5.77 12.05 10.34
CA THR A 57 5.60 13.28 11.12
C THR A 57 6.59 14.37 10.74
N ASP A 58 7.64 14.00 10.00
CA ASP A 58 8.62 14.91 9.43
C ASP A 58 9.16 14.34 8.12
N LEU A 59 9.07 15.10 7.05
CA LEU A 59 9.53 14.68 5.72
C LEU A 59 11.00 15.02 5.45
N PHE A 60 11.59 15.88 6.26
CA PHE A 60 12.97 16.39 6.12
C PHE A 60 13.70 16.43 7.47
N HIS A 61 13.58 15.36 8.25
CA HIS A 61 14.23 15.27 9.55
C HIS A 61 15.75 15.28 9.40
N PRO A 62 16.46 16.23 10.07
CA PRO A 62 17.91 16.30 9.99
C PRO A 62 18.56 15.05 10.61
N VAL A 63 19.55 14.49 9.92
CA VAL A 63 20.40 13.41 10.45
C VAL A 63 21.83 13.87 10.65
N GLY A 64 22.62 13.11 11.43
CA GLY A 64 23.93 13.55 11.94
C GLY A 64 25.01 13.80 10.87
N ASP A 65 24.81 13.32 9.64
CA ASP A 65 25.73 13.54 8.52
C ASP A 65 25.38 14.77 7.65
N GLY A 66 24.35 15.53 8.05
CA GLY A 66 23.86 16.71 7.35
C GLY A 66 22.85 16.43 6.24
N SER A 67 22.48 15.17 6.01
CA SER A 67 21.37 14.80 5.14
C SER A 67 20.02 14.91 5.86
N THR A 68 18.93 14.63 5.17
CA THR A 68 17.59 14.53 5.76
C THR A 68 16.95 13.19 5.43
N ALA A 69 16.05 12.73 6.30
CA ALA A 69 15.30 11.48 6.12
C ALA A 69 13.82 11.66 6.46
N LEU A 70 12.99 10.77 5.94
CA LEU A 70 11.62 10.60 6.41
C LEU A 70 11.66 10.09 7.86
N TYR A 71 10.85 10.69 8.74
CA TYR A 71 10.87 10.39 10.17
C TYR A 71 9.46 10.28 10.75
N TYR A 72 9.28 9.31 11.64
CA TYR A 72 8.04 9.14 12.39
C TYR A 72 8.29 9.26 13.90
N GLU A 73 7.50 10.11 14.56
CA GLU A 73 7.48 10.26 16.00
C GLU A 73 6.03 10.22 16.49
N ALA A 74 5.66 9.16 17.23
CA ALA A 74 4.27 8.92 17.65
C ALA A 74 3.65 10.11 18.42
N ALA A 75 4.46 10.85 19.19
CA ALA A 75 3.99 12.03 19.93
C ALA A 75 3.62 13.22 19.03
N LYS A 76 4.08 13.22 17.77
CA LYS A 76 3.83 14.30 16.80
C LYS A 76 2.78 13.97 15.76
N ILE A 77 2.26 12.73 15.76
CA ILE A 77 1.22 12.35 14.81
C ILE A 77 -0.02 13.23 15.02
N LYS A 78 -0.57 13.73 13.94
CA LYS A 78 -1.85 14.45 13.98
C LYS A 78 -2.95 13.45 14.32
N GLN A 79 -3.88 13.84 15.18
CA GLN A 79 -4.99 12.98 15.56
C GLN A 79 -6.05 12.91 14.46
N ASP A 80 -6.27 14.01 13.74
CA ASP A 80 -7.14 14.07 12.59
C ASP A 80 -6.37 13.65 11.31
N PRO A 81 -6.82 12.62 10.59
CA PRO A 81 -6.20 12.22 9.33
C PRO A 81 -6.20 13.33 8.27
N LYS A 82 -7.14 14.29 8.32
CA LYS A 82 -7.14 15.46 7.43
C LYS A 82 -5.96 16.40 7.71
N GLU A 83 -5.63 16.64 8.98
CA GLU A 83 -4.45 17.45 9.31
C GLU A 83 -3.16 16.80 8.81
N MET A 84 -3.11 15.46 8.77
CA MET A 84 -1.98 14.75 8.16
C MET A 84 -1.97 14.92 6.64
N ALA A 85 -3.13 14.83 5.99
CA ALA A 85 -3.24 15.06 4.56
C ALA A 85 -2.81 16.49 4.20
N ASP A 86 -3.30 17.50 4.92
CA ASP A 86 -2.94 18.90 4.71
C ASP A 86 -1.43 19.12 4.91
N TYR A 87 -0.84 18.47 5.91
CA TYR A 87 0.60 18.53 6.15
C TYR A 87 1.39 17.99 4.95
N VAL A 88 1.08 16.79 4.46
CA VAL A 88 1.77 16.21 3.29
C VAL A 88 1.51 17.03 2.03
N MET A 89 0.27 17.50 1.83
CA MET A 89 -0.11 18.32 0.68
C MET A 89 0.65 19.66 0.65
N SER A 90 0.94 20.25 1.79
CA SER A 90 1.75 21.49 1.87
C SER A 90 3.15 21.32 1.26
N PHE A 91 3.72 20.12 1.37
CA PHE A 91 5.02 19.80 0.72
C PHE A 91 4.86 19.55 -0.78
N THR A 92 3.76 18.92 -1.22
CA THR A 92 3.44 18.77 -2.64
C THR A 92 3.40 20.13 -3.33
N GLU A 93 2.72 21.10 -2.76
CA GLU A 93 2.64 22.47 -3.28
C GLU A 93 4.01 23.18 -3.24
N LYS A 94 4.68 23.13 -2.09
CA LYS A 94 5.94 23.85 -1.88
C LYS A 94 7.09 23.37 -2.73
N TYR A 95 7.19 22.04 -2.93
CA TYR A 95 8.34 21.42 -3.61
C TYR A 95 7.99 20.86 -4.98
N HIS A 96 6.73 21.00 -5.44
CA HIS A 96 6.23 20.43 -6.70
C HIS A 96 6.49 18.92 -6.80
N MET A 97 6.30 18.20 -5.69
CA MET A 97 6.49 16.76 -5.58
C MET A 97 5.13 16.10 -5.35
N THR A 98 4.88 14.95 -5.98
CA THR A 98 3.72 14.11 -5.67
C THR A 98 4.20 12.90 -4.87
N PHE A 99 3.52 12.63 -3.76
CA PHE A 99 3.81 11.48 -2.91
C PHE A 99 2.82 10.36 -3.20
N PRO A 100 3.30 9.13 -3.51
CA PRO A 100 2.42 7.98 -3.72
C PRO A 100 1.51 7.73 -2.51
N GLY A 101 0.23 7.47 -2.77
CA GLY A 101 -0.79 7.29 -1.73
C GLY A 101 -1.36 8.59 -1.14
N TRP A 102 -0.80 9.75 -1.54
CA TRP A 102 -1.21 11.09 -1.07
C TRP A 102 -1.61 12.01 -2.23
N GLU A 103 -2.12 11.44 -3.32
CA GLU A 103 -2.55 12.19 -4.48
C GLU A 103 -3.73 13.14 -4.13
N PRO A 104 -3.75 14.38 -4.65
CA PRO A 104 -4.78 15.37 -4.34
C PRO A 104 -6.21 14.87 -4.55
N GLU A 105 -6.45 14.12 -5.63
CA GLU A 105 -7.76 13.57 -5.97
C GLU A 105 -8.22 12.50 -4.97
N ARG A 106 -7.26 11.75 -4.40
CA ARG A 106 -7.50 10.77 -3.35
C ARG A 106 -7.77 11.45 -2.01
N MET A 107 -7.00 12.47 -1.67
CA MET A 107 -7.16 13.24 -0.44
C MET A 107 -8.49 14.01 -0.41
N ALA A 108 -8.97 14.48 -1.56
CA ALA A 108 -10.29 15.10 -1.66
C ALA A 108 -11.46 14.15 -1.29
N LYS A 109 -11.23 12.83 -1.32
CA LYS A 109 -12.22 11.80 -0.95
C LYS A 109 -11.93 11.11 0.39
N LEU A 110 -11.10 11.72 1.22
CA LEU A 110 -10.60 11.11 2.44
C LEU A 110 -11.73 10.66 3.37
N ASP A 111 -12.74 11.51 3.59
CA ASP A 111 -13.91 11.16 4.44
C ASP A 111 -14.68 9.94 3.88
N GLU A 112 -14.90 9.91 2.57
CA GLU A 112 -15.57 8.79 1.91
C GLU A 112 -14.77 7.48 2.07
N LEU A 113 -13.45 7.55 1.96
CA LEU A 113 -12.57 6.40 2.16
C LEU A 113 -12.64 5.89 3.59
N PHE A 114 -12.55 6.78 4.58
CA PHE A 114 -12.66 6.39 5.99
C PHE A 114 -14.01 5.75 6.31
N GLU A 115 -15.13 6.30 5.77
CA GLU A 115 -16.44 5.69 5.93
C GLU A 115 -16.51 4.27 5.35
N LYS A 116 -15.93 4.05 4.17
CA LYS A 116 -15.85 2.72 3.54
C LYS A 116 -15.02 1.73 4.36
N TYR A 117 -13.93 2.19 4.99
CA TYR A 117 -13.07 1.34 5.81
C TYR A 117 -13.60 1.12 7.24
N ARG A 118 -14.54 1.93 7.73
CA ARG A 118 -15.08 1.83 9.09
C ARG A 118 -15.52 0.42 9.51
N PRO A 119 -16.22 -0.38 8.67
CA PRO A 119 -16.62 -1.74 9.03
C PRO A 119 -15.51 -2.77 8.84
N VAL A 120 -14.34 -2.41 8.31
CA VAL A 120 -13.29 -3.36 7.90
C VAL A 120 -12.44 -3.73 9.11
N THR A 121 -12.49 -4.99 9.51
CA THR A 121 -11.63 -5.54 10.55
C THR A 121 -10.30 -6.03 10.00
N LYS A 122 -9.35 -6.29 10.89
CA LYS A 122 -8.04 -6.89 10.53
C LYS A 122 -8.21 -8.26 9.87
N GLU A 123 -9.15 -9.06 10.35
CA GLU A 123 -9.49 -10.37 9.80
C GLU A 123 -10.04 -10.25 8.38
N MET A 124 -10.97 -9.32 8.15
CA MET A 124 -11.50 -9.05 6.80
C MET A 124 -10.40 -8.63 5.82
N LEU A 125 -9.44 -7.78 6.27
CA LEU A 125 -8.31 -7.42 5.43
C LEU A 125 -7.44 -8.63 5.05
N TRP A 126 -7.18 -9.56 6.01
CA TRP A 126 -6.47 -10.81 5.72
C TRP A 126 -7.21 -11.67 4.69
N GLU A 127 -8.52 -11.82 4.84
CA GLU A 127 -9.36 -12.57 3.90
C GLU A 127 -9.35 -11.94 2.51
N ASN A 128 -9.44 -10.61 2.43
CA ASN A 128 -9.40 -9.89 1.16
C ASN A 128 -8.01 -9.94 0.50
N LEU A 129 -6.93 -9.89 1.28
CA LEU A 129 -5.57 -10.11 0.77
C LEU A 129 -5.41 -11.51 0.19
N LYS A 130 -5.89 -12.54 0.91
CA LYS A 130 -5.88 -13.92 0.41
C LYS A 130 -6.64 -14.05 -0.89
N TYR A 131 -7.86 -13.53 -0.94
CA TYR A 131 -8.69 -13.54 -2.14
C TYR A 131 -7.98 -12.89 -3.35
N PHE A 132 -7.36 -11.74 -3.12
CA PHE A 132 -6.60 -11.04 -4.15
C PHE A 132 -5.44 -11.88 -4.66
N LEU A 133 -4.63 -12.43 -3.76
CA LEU A 133 -3.46 -13.24 -4.13
C LEU A 133 -3.87 -14.49 -4.90
N GLU A 134 -4.83 -15.28 -4.39
CA GLU A 134 -5.33 -16.47 -5.08
C GLU A 134 -5.82 -16.16 -6.50
N ALA A 135 -6.46 -15.00 -6.69
CA ALA A 135 -6.97 -14.59 -7.98
C ALA A 135 -5.88 -14.19 -8.99
N ILE A 136 -4.75 -13.59 -8.53
CA ILE A 136 -3.69 -13.13 -9.44
C ILE A 136 -2.58 -14.16 -9.68
N MET A 137 -2.38 -15.15 -8.77
CA MET A 137 -1.28 -16.13 -8.88
C MET A 137 -1.22 -16.86 -10.23
N PRO A 138 -2.33 -17.28 -10.86
CA PRO A 138 -2.26 -17.87 -12.20
C PRO A 138 -1.61 -16.95 -13.22
N THR A 139 -1.91 -15.64 -13.17
CA THR A 139 -1.33 -14.64 -14.07
C THR A 139 0.14 -14.38 -13.74
N CYS A 140 0.50 -14.38 -12.46
CA CYS A 140 1.89 -14.24 -12.02
C CYS A 140 2.76 -15.37 -12.56
N ARG A 141 2.31 -16.63 -12.47
CA ARG A 141 2.99 -17.79 -13.06
C ARG A 141 3.11 -17.72 -14.58
N GLU A 142 2.02 -17.35 -15.27
CA GLU A 142 2.01 -17.17 -16.73
C GLU A 142 3.05 -16.15 -17.18
N CYS A 143 3.21 -15.06 -16.41
CA CYS A 143 4.09 -13.93 -16.74
C CYS A 143 5.51 -14.07 -16.16
N ASP A 144 5.80 -15.07 -15.34
CA ASP A 144 7.05 -15.23 -14.59
C ASP A 144 7.39 -13.97 -13.76
N ILE A 145 6.39 -13.43 -13.06
CA ILE A 145 6.50 -12.25 -12.18
C ILE A 145 6.10 -12.64 -10.77
N LYS A 146 6.97 -12.36 -9.80
CA LYS A 146 6.75 -12.59 -8.37
C LYS A 146 6.12 -11.38 -7.69
N MET A 147 5.31 -11.65 -6.67
CA MET A 147 4.69 -10.62 -5.85
C MET A 147 5.45 -10.45 -4.54
N ALA A 148 5.89 -9.22 -4.23
CA ALA A 148 6.58 -8.90 -2.99
C ALA A 148 5.75 -7.88 -2.19
N ILE A 149 5.20 -8.30 -1.04
CA ILE A 149 4.46 -7.38 -0.19
C ILE A 149 5.42 -6.51 0.62
N HIS A 150 5.17 -5.21 0.63
CA HIS A 150 5.88 -4.26 1.49
C HIS A 150 5.36 -4.36 2.92
N MET A 151 6.24 -4.31 3.92
CA MET A 151 5.83 -4.18 5.32
C MET A 151 5.02 -2.90 5.51
N ASP A 152 4.04 -2.94 6.41
CA ASP A 152 3.22 -1.77 6.66
C ASP A 152 4.03 -0.64 7.32
N ASP A 153 3.74 0.58 6.93
CA ASP A 153 4.50 1.77 7.34
C ASP A 153 3.54 2.90 7.78
N PRO A 154 3.45 3.18 9.08
CA PRO A 154 4.14 2.52 10.20
C PRO A 154 3.61 1.10 10.47
N PRO A 155 4.39 0.22 11.14
CA PRO A 155 4.01 -1.16 11.42
C PRO A 155 3.09 -1.28 12.66
N TRP A 156 2.06 -0.47 12.73
CA TRP A 156 0.98 -0.48 13.73
C TRP A 156 -0.25 0.23 13.21
N ASP A 157 -1.39 -0.04 13.83
CA ASP A 157 -2.66 0.57 13.47
C ASP A 157 -2.60 2.10 13.63
N ILE A 158 -3.14 2.83 12.67
CA ILE A 158 -3.13 4.30 12.63
C ILE A 158 -4.50 4.83 12.20
N PHE A 159 -4.97 5.89 12.85
CA PHE A 159 -6.29 6.51 12.60
C PHE A 159 -7.46 5.53 12.71
N GLY A 160 -7.33 4.47 13.52
CA GLY A 160 -8.34 3.40 13.61
C GLY A 160 -8.35 2.44 12.43
N LEU A 161 -7.39 2.56 11.50
CA LEU A 161 -7.23 1.66 10.36
C LEU A 161 -6.27 0.52 10.72
N PRO A 162 -6.67 -0.76 10.54
CA PRO A 162 -5.80 -1.89 10.84
C PRO A 162 -4.62 -2.00 9.87
N ARG A 163 -3.51 -2.55 10.35
CA ARG A 163 -2.32 -2.89 9.56
C ARG A 163 -2.06 -4.39 9.64
N LEU A 164 -1.59 -4.98 8.53
CA LEU A 164 -1.39 -6.43 8.42
C LEU A 164 0.06 -6.85 8.62
N MET A 165 0.96 -6.25 7.85
CA MET A 165 2.38 -6.64 7.77
C MET A 165 3.21 -5.89 8.82
N VAL A 166 2.98 -6.19 10.11
CA VAL A 166 3.49 -5.39 11.24
C VAL A 166 4.63 -6.05 12.01
N ASP A 167 4.79 -7.38 11.92
CA ASP A 167 5.78 -8.16 12.66
C ASP A 167 6.11 -9.49 11.97
N ALA A 168 6.98 -10.29 12.60
CA ALA A 168 7.40 -11.60 12.09
C ALA A 168 6.26 -12.61 12.01
N GLU A 169 5.32 -12.59 12.98
CA GLU A 169 4.15 -13.49 12.98
C GLU A 169 3.23 -13.18 11.79
N ALA A 170 3.08 -11.91 11.45
CA ALA A 170 2.35 -11.49 10.26
C ALA A 170 3.02 -11.98 8.97
N VAL A 171 4.36 -11.96 8.89
CA VAL A 171 5.10 -12.53 7.76
C VAL A 171 4.87 -14.04 7.65
N ASP A 172 4.97 -14.78 8.75
CA ASP A 172 4.73 -16.22 8.76
C ASP A 172 3.29 -16.55 8.33
N LYS A 173 2.31 -15.79 8.82
CA LYS A 173 0.91 -15.90 8.41
C LYS A 173 0.75 -15.65 6.91
N PHE A 174 1.36 -14.59 6.39
CA PHE A 174 1.33 -14.24 4.97
C PHE A 174 1.90 -15.35 4.09
N LEU A 175 3.10 -15.85 4.43
CA LEU A 175 3.77 -16.90 3.65
C LEU A 175 3.02 -18.25 3.68
N SER A 176 2.26 -18.51 4.75
CA SER A 176 1.45 -19.73 4.87
C SER A 176 0.05 -19.60 4.26
N MET A 177 -0.38 -18.39 3.90
CA MET A 177 -1.75 -18.12 3.47
C MET A 177 -2.05 -18.62 2.05
N VAL A 178 -1.07 -18.49 1.15
CA VAL A 178 -1.14 -18.99 -0.23
C VAL A 178 0.15 -19.75 -0.49
N ASP A 179 0.04 -21.07 -0.70
CA ASP A 179 1.19 -21.94 -1.00
C ASP A 179 1.58 -21.83 -2.48
N ASP A 180 2.25 -20.75 -2.80
CA ASP A 180 2.66 -20.42 -4.18
C ASP A 180 4.03 -19.71 -4.16
N PRO A 181 4.99 -20.11 -5.00
CA PRO A 181 6.33 -19.51 -5.04
C PRO A 181 6.38 -18.15 -5.75
N TYR A 182 5.26 -17.67 -6.30
CA TYR A 182 5.13 -16.39 -6.99
C TYR A 182 4.48 -15.34 -6.11
#